data_e1b4487e8052376b8b77d5158d0b5a99
#
_entry.id   e1b4487e8052376b8b77d5158d0b5a99
#
_cell.length_a   1.000
_cell.length_b   1.000
_cell.length_c   1.000
_cell.angle_alpha   90.00
_cell.angle_beta   90.00
_cell.angle_gamma   90.00
#
_symmetry.space_group_name_H-M   'P 1'
#
loop_
_entity.id
_entity.type
_entity.pdbx_description
1 polymer ?
#
loop_
_entity_poly.entity_id
_entity_poly.type
_entity_poly.pdbx_seq_one_letter_code
_entity_poly.pdbx_strand_id
1 'polypeptide(L)'
;SNNAIYIEGGDMTLSSSDDGIHADNTLVISDGTIDITKCYEGLEAAAISINGGAISITASDDGINAADGSSSSEGGPRMGGGPGMGENSDSNCSLTINGGTVYVNAGGDGIDSNGYIVMTGGALVVDGPTDNGNGGLDYNNYFTVTGGYLVVAGSSGMAQNISDSSVPLWQYQEALPARPLPWQIQTAM
;
A
#
# COMPACT_ATOMS: atom_id res chain seq x y z
N SER A 1 -4.40 8.17 19.02
CA SER A 1 -2.99 8.11 18.77
C SER A 1 -2.25 7.45 19.92
N ASN A 2 -1.51 6.47 19.63
CA ASN A 2 -0.55 5.86 20.55
C ASN A 2 0.74 5.66 19.76
N ASN A 3 1.88 5.79 20.45
CA ASN A 3 3.18 5.60 19.81
C ASN A 3 3.30 4.26 19.07
N ALA A 4 2.56 3.23 19.48
CA ALA A 4 2.55 1.94 18.79
C ALA A 4 1.24 1.18 18.99
N ILE A 5 0.87 0.39 17.97
CA ILE A 5 -0.22 -0.58 17.99
C ILE A 5 0.36 -1.96 17.62
N TYR A 6 -0.01 -2.97 18.43
CA TYR A 6 0.35 -4.37 18.18
C TYR A 6 -0.92 -5.21 18.10
N ILE A 7 -1.11 -5.91 16.97
CA ILE A 7 -2.23 -6.83 16.75
C ILE A 7 -1.65 -8.24 16.66
N GLU A 8 -1.95 -9.05 17.67
CA GLU A 8 -1.40 -10.41 17.78
C GLU A 8 -2.40 -11.49 17.35
N GLY A 9 -3.64 -11.10 17.00
CA GLY A 9 -4.69 -12.01 16.54
C GLY A 9 -6.09 -11.44 16.78
N GLY A 10 -7.08 -12.28 16.59
CA GLY A 10 -8.50 -11.94 16.74
C GLY A 10 -9.17 -11.63 15.40
N ASP A 11 -10.49 -11.43 15.47
CA ASP A 11 -11.32 -11.08 14.32
C ASP A 11 -11.86 -9.67 14.50
N MET A 12 -11.57 -8.78 13.56
CA MET A 12 -11.96 -7.38 13.59
C MET A 12 -12.67 -7.00 12.28
N THR A 13 -13.80 -6.31 12.41
CA THR A 13 -14.44 -5.61 11.31
C THR A 13 -14.51 -4.14 11.68
N LEU A 14 -13.90 -3.29 10.85
CA LEU A 14 -13.74 -1.86 11.12
C LEU A 14 -14.45 -1.05 10.05
N SER A 15 -15.00 0.09 10.47
CA SER A 15 -15.52 1.12 9.57
C SER A 15 -15.31 2.48 10.22
N SER A 16 -14.60 3.35 9.54
CA SER A 16 -14.24 4.69 10.00
C SER A 16 -14.57 5.75 8.96
N SER A 17 -14.69 7.01 9.39
CA SER A 17 -14.70 8.18 8.51
C SER A 17 -13.31 8.80 8.35
N ASP A 18 -12.36 8.32 9.11
CA ASP A 18 -10.95 8.63 9.14
C ASP A 18 -10.20 7.31 8.91
N ASP A 19 -8.96 7.17 9.37
CA ASP A 19 -8.16 5.97 9.13
C ASP A 19 -8.75 4.73 9.78
N GLY A 20 -8.52 3.58 9.16
CA GLY A 20 -8.97 2.30 9.68
C GLY A 20 -8.20 1.91 10.95
N ILE A 21 -6.87 1.93 10.87
CA ILE A 21 -5.95 1.71 12.00
C ILE A 21 -4.80 2.70 11.89
N HIS A 22 -4.67 3.58 12.88
CA HIS A 22 -3.65 4.62 12.91
C HIS A 22 -2.78 4.52 14.17
N ALA A 23 -1.47 4.51 13.99
CA ALA A 23 -0.48 4.68 15.05
C ALA A 23 0.55 5.74 14.65
N ASP A 24 0.95 6.64 15.58
CA ASP A 24 1.90 7.70 15.24
C ASP A 24 3.27 7.16 14.80
N ASN A 25 3.75 6.08 15.41
CA ASN A 25 5.10 5.57 15.13
C ASN A 25 5.11 4.15 14.56
N THR A 26 4.44 3.20 15.19
CA THR A 26 4.60 1.79 14.84
C THR A 26 3.28 1.04 14.83
N LEU A 27 3.02 0.32 13.75
CA LEU A 27 1.93 -0.65 13.65
C LEU A 27 2.51 -2.04 13.31
N VAL A 28 2.26 -3.02 14.18
CA VAL A 28 2.68 -4.40 13.96
C VAL A 28 1.45 -5.30 13.95
N ILE A 29 1.28 -6.04 12.86
CA ILE A 29 0.24 -7.07 12.74
C ILE A 29 0.93 -8.42 12.64
N SER A 30 0.74 -9.25 13.67
CA SER A 30 1.38 -10.57 13.75
C SER A 30 0.45 -11.69 13.28
N ASP A 31 -0.86 -11.55 13.52
CA ASP A 31 -1.89 -12.52 13.11
C ASP A 31 -3.28 -11.88 13.23
N GLY A 32 -4.32 -12.61 12.83
CA GLY A 32 -5.74 -12.22 12.95
C GLY A 32 -6.43 -12.07 11.61
N THR A 33 -7.74 -11.85 11.69
CA THR A 33 -8.58 -11.49 10.53
C THR A 33 -9.01 -10.03 10.69
N ILE A 34 -8.60 -9.17 9.78
CA ILE A 34 -8.89 -7.74 9.83
C ILE A 34 -9.61 -7.35 8.55
N ASP A 35 -10.85 -6.92 8.68
CA ASP A 35 -11.67 -6.43 7.58
C ASP A 35 -12.02 -4.95 7.79
N ILE A 36 -11.31 -4.07 7.09
CA ILE A 36 -11.57 -2.63 7.06
C ILE A 36 -12.49 -2.35 5.88
N THR A 37 -13.79 -2.30 6.17
CA THR A 37 -14.85 -2.23 5.17
C THR A 37 -15.04 -0.83 4.58
N LYS A 38 -14.55 0.18 5.29
CA LYS A 38 -14.57 1.59 4.86
C LYS A 38 -13.64 2.41 5.76
N CYS A 39 -12.80 3.27 5.14
CA CYS A 39 -11.97 4.25 5.84
C CYS A 39 -11.56 5.39 4.88
N TYR A 40 -10.83 6.36 5.39
CA TYR A 40 -10.09 7.33 4.58
C TYR A 40 -8.79 6.66 4.15
N GLU A 41 -7.83 6.45 5.04
CA GLU A 41 -6.68 5.57 4.83
C GLU A 41 -6.84 4.24 5.58
N GLY A 42 -6.29 3.16 5.04
CA GLY A 42 -6.48 1.83 5.61
C GLY A 42 -5.65 1.59 6.86
N LEU A 43 -4.35 1.49 6.68
CA LEU A 43 -3.36 1.37 7.75
C LEU A 43 -2.40 2.55 7.65
N GLU A 44 -2.22 3.28 8.74
CA GLU A 44 -1.31 4.42 8.80
C GLU A 44 -0.36 4.30 9.99
N ALA A 45 0.94 4.43 9.76
CA ALA A 45 1.98 4.61 10.77
C ALA A 45 3.32 4.95 10.11
N ALA A 46 4.27 5.55 10.85
CA ALA A 46 5.63 5.74 10.34
C ALA A 46 6.30 4.40 9.98
N ALA A 47 6.15 3.37 10.81
CA ALA A 47 6.67 2.04 10.54
C ALA A 47 5.58 0.98 10.66
N ILE A 48 5.27 0.32 9.53
CA ILE A 48 4.26 -0.74 9.47
C ILE A 48 4.94 -2.08 9.22
N SER A 49 4.63 -3.08 10.05
CA SER A 49 5.12 -4.45 9.88
C SER A 49 3.95 -5.43 9.87
N ILE A 50 3.80 -6.16 8.76
CA ILE A 50 2.82 -7.23 8.60
C ILE A 50 3.56 -8.57 8.58
N ASN A 51 3.41 -9.33 9.66
CA ASN A 51 4.08 -10.62 9.85
C ASN A 51 3.16 -11.81 9.59
N GLY A 52 1.83 -11.59 9.60
CA GLY A 52 0.83 -12.63 9.41
C GLY A 52 -0.58 -12.05 9.32
N GLY A 53 -1.56 -12.95 9.39
CA GLY A 53 -2.98 -12.61 9.36
C GLY A 53 -3.60 -12.53 7.96
N ALA A 54 -4.90 -12.28 7.93
CA ALA A 54 -5.70 -12.04 6.74
C ALA A 54 -6.30 -10.64 6.83
N ILE A 55 -5.85 -9.73 5.97
CA ILE A 55 -6.18 -8.31 6.03
C ILE A 55 -6.88 -7.91 4.74
N SER A 56 -8.04 -7.31 4.86
CA SER A 56 -8.81 -6.74 3.74
C SER A 56 -9.06 -5.27 4.03
N ILE A 57 -8.76 -4.41 3.06
CA ILE A 57 -8.86 -2.96 3.19
C ILE A 57 -9.66 -2.40 2.04
N THR A 58 -10.66 -1.55 2.38
CA THR A 58 -11.36 -0.69 1.42
C THR A 58 -11.22 0.75 1.89
N ALA A 59 -10.36 1.50 1.21
CA ALA A 59 -10.04 2.89 1.52
C ALA A 59 -10.53 3.84 0.41
N SER A 60 -10.93 5.05 0.80
CA SER A 60 -11.30 6.10 -0.15
C SER A 60 -10.11 6.93 -0.63
N ASP A 61 -9.02 6.90 0.12
CA ASP A 61 -7.71 7.43 -0.22
C ASP A 61 -6.71 6.26 -0.19
N ASP A 62 -5.59 6.36 0.52
CA ASP A 62 -4.53 5.37 0.46
C ASP A 62 -4.88 4.06 1.21
N GLY A 63 -4.46 2.94 0.64
CA GLY A 63 -4.70 1.65 1.25
C GLY A 63 -3.80 1.37 2.45
N ILE A 64 -2.51 1.53 2.28
CA ILE A 64 -1.49 1.48 3.35
C ILE A 64 -0.58 2.69 3.19
N ASN A 65 -0.51 3.54 4.22
CA ASN A 65 0.30 4.74 4.23
C ASN A 65 1.39 4.65 5.32
N ALA A 66 2.65 4.49 4.90
CA ALA A 66 3.80 4.54 5.80
C ALA A 66 4.36 5.97 5.86
N ALA A 67 3.76 6.79 6.73
CA ALA A 67 4.07 8.20 6.94
C ALA A 67 4.20 8.55 8.42
N ASP A 68 5.03 9.53 8.75
CA ASP A 68 5.30 9.93 10.15
C ASP A 68 4.37 11.03 10.68
N GLY A 69 3.31 11.37 9.96
CA GLY A 69 2.38 12.43 10.34
C GLY A 69 2.98 13.83 10.34
N SER A 70 4.27 13.98 10.05
CA SER A 70 4.94 15.29 9.97
C SER A 70 4.67 16.00 8.64
N SER A 71 4.22 15.28 7.65
CA SER A 71 3.67 15.84 6.42
C SER A 71 2.20 16.25 6.65
N SER A 72 1.99 17.30 7.47
CA SER A 72 0.68 17.93 7.63
C SER A 72 0.27 18.62 6.32
N SER A 73 -0.22 17.86 5.37
CA SER A 73 -1.10 18.42 4.35
C SER A 73 -2.54 18.14 4.74
N GLU A 74 -3.01 18.88 5.78
CA GLU A 74 -4.42 19.13 5.89
C GLU A 74 -4.95 19.52 4.50
N GLY A 75 -5.82 18.68 3.92
CA GLY A 75 -6.83 18.90 2.91
C GLY A 75 -6.76 20.17 2.05
N GLY A 76 -5.61 20.48 1.44
CA GLY A 76 -5.52 21.49 0.40
C GLY A 76 -5.38 20.80 -0.96
N PRO A 77 -5.96 21.37 -2.05
CA PRO A 77 -5.75 20.80 -3.38
C PRO A 77 -4.24 20.73 -3.65
N ARG A 78 -3.70 19.52 -3.77
CA ARG A 78 -2.31 19.29 -4.18
C ARG A 78 -2.11 20.00 -5.52
N MET A 79 -1.44 21.14 -5.52
CA MET A 79 -0.93 21.71 -6.76
C MET A 79 0.14 20.76 -7.26
N GLY A 80 -0.12 20.16 -8.43
CA GLY A 80 0.73 19.18 -9.07
C GLY A 80 2.20 19.56 -8.98
N GLY A 81 2.95 18.83 -8.16
CA GLY A 81 4.39 18.91 -8.09
C GLY A 81 4.96 18.48 -9.44
N GLY A 82 5.69 19.38 -10.10
CA GLY A 82 6.42 19.01 -11.31
C GLY A 82 7.52 18.01 -10.96
N PRO A 83 7.99 17.20 -11.91
CA PRO A 83 9.04 16.21 -11.68
C PRO A 83 10.31 16.92 -11.17
N GLY A 84 10.68 16.69 -9.91
CA GLY A 84 11.91 17.17 -9.32
C GLY A 84 11.82 17.98 -8.01
N MET A 85 10.66 18.15 -7.41
CA MET A 85 10.60 18.60 -6.01
C MET A 85 10.60 17.34 -5.13
N GLY A 86 11.79 16.99 -4.61
CA GLY A 86 11.95 15.89 -3.68
C GLY A 86 11.06 16.13 -2.46
N GLU A 87 10.04 15.32 -2.32
CA GLU A 87 9.42 15.10 -1.03
C GLU A 87 10.52 14.63 -0.09
N ASN A 88 10.52 15.13 1.14
CA ASN A 88 11.52 14.71 2.12
C ASN A 88 11.37 13.22 2.35
N SER A 89 12.21 12.41 1.70
CA SER A 89 12.25 10.98 1.97
C SER A 89 12.63 10.82 3.45
N ASP A 90 11.67 10.45 4.28
CA ASP A 90 11.95 10.11 5.66
C ASP A 90 12.45 8.67 5.71
N SER A 91 13.73 8.51 6.01
CA SER A 91 14.33 7.18 6.15
C SER A 91 13.74 6.35 7.31
N ASN A 92 12.91 6.96 8.15
CA ASN A 92 12.24 6.28 9.25
C ASN A 92 10.89 5.67 8.83
N CYS A 93 10.31 6.14 7.72
CA CYS A 93 9.06 5.57 7.22
C CYS A 93 9.31 4.25 6.50
N SER A 94 8.50 3.23 6.80
CA SER A 94 8.70 1.91 6.22
C SER A 94 7.45 1.03 6.26
N LEU A 95 7.31 0.23 5.20
CA LEU A 95 6.39 -0.91 5.18
C LEU A 95 7.18 -2.21 5.03
N THR A 96 7.03 -3.14 5.95
CA THR A 96 7.63 -4.47 5.87
C THR A 96 6.54 -5.53 5.84
N ILE A 97 6.54 -6.40 4.82
CA ILE A 97 5.61 -7.52 4.68
C ILE A 97 6.40 -8.82 4.72
N ASN A 98 6.30 -9.54 5.84
CA ASN A 98 6.99 -10.79 6.08
C ASN A 98 6.08 -12.01 5.90
N GLY A 99 4.76 -11.83 5.97
CA GLY A 99 3.79 -12.91 5.89
C GLY A 99 2.36 -12.40 5.78
N GLY A 100 1.41 -13.32 5.89
CA GLY A 100 -0.02 -13.02 5.82
C GLY A 100 -0.55 -12.89 4.39
N THR A 101 -1.83 -12.54 4.31
CA THR A 101 -2.51 -12.23 3.05
C THR A 101 -3.15 -10.85 3.18
N VAL A 102 -2.78 -9.94 2.31
CA VAL A 102 -3.25 -8.55 2.32
C VAL A 102 -3.94 -8.25 1.01
N TYR A 103 -5.19 -7.86 1.07
CA TYR A 103 -5.94 -7.31 -0.05
C TYR A 103 -6.23 -5.84 0.21
N VAL A 104 -5.93 -5.01 -0.76
CA VAL A 104 -6.13 -3.56 -0.71
C VAL A 104 -6.99 -3.15 -1.89
N ASN A 105 -8.05 -2.41 -1.62
CA ASN A 105 -8.84 -1.67 -2.60
C ASN A 105 -8.80 -0.20 -2.19
N ALA A 106 -8.11 0.63 -2.97
CA ALA A 106 -7.83 2.02 -2.65
C ALA A 106 -8.25 2.97 -3.76
N GLY A 107 -8.81 4.13 -3.36
CA GLY A 107 -9.13 5.22 -4.26
C GLY A 107 -7.96 6.18 -4.51
N GLY A 108 -7.08 6.33 -3.51
CA GLY A 108 -5.77 6.96 -3.58
C GLY A 108 -4.67 5.97 -3.96
N ASP A 109 -3.46 6.11 -3.43
CA ASP A 109 -2.41 5.14 -3.68
C ASP A 109 -2.72 3.79 -3.03
N GLY A 110 -2.46 2.70 -3.73
CA GLY A 110 -2.66 1.37 -3.15
C GLY A 110 -1.78 1.17 -1.93
N ILE A 111 -0.50 1.43 -2.10
CA ILE A 111 0.52 1.48 -1.06
C ILE A 111 1.28 2.79 -1.25
N ASP A 112 1.30 3.64 -0.23
CA ASP A 112 2.16 4.81 -0.12
C ASP A 112 3.22 4.60 0.96
N SER A 113 4.45 5.01 0.71
CA SER A 113 5.51 5.04 1.71
C SER A 113 6.45 6.23 1.51
N ASN A 114 6.49 7.11 2.49
CA ASN A 114 7.49 8.19 2.52
C ASN A 114 8.93 7.69 2.70
N GLY A 115 9.13 6.39 2.78
CA GLY A 115 10.43 5.75 2.94
C GLY A 115 10.60 4.55 2.02
N TYR A 116 10.69 3.36 2.58
CA TYR A 116 10.96 2.14 1.83
C TYR A 116 9.92 1.04 2.09
N ILE A 117 9.83 0.12 1.13
CA ILE A 117 9.00 -1.06 1.23
C ILE A 117 9.87 -2.31 1.08
N VAL A 118 9.70 -3.28 1.97
CA VAL A 118 10.37 -4.58 1.91
C VAL A 118 9.34 -5.70 2.03
N MET A 119 9.32 -6.59 1.03
CA MET A 119 8.49 -7.78 1.07
C MET A 119 9.37 -9.03 1.05
N THR A 120 9.30 -9.82 2.13
CA THR A 120 10.07 -11.07 2.29
C THR A 120 9.18 -12.31 2.21
N GLY A 121 7.86 -12.15 2.29
CA GLY A 121 6.90 -13.25 2.24
C GLY A 121 5.46 -12.75 2.18
N GLY A 122 4.51 -13.68 2.32
CA GLY A 122 3.08 -13.37 2.27
C GLY A 122 2.52 -13.19 0.87
N ALA A 123 1.30 -12.68 0.81
CA ALA A 123 0.62 -12.33 -0.43
C ALA A 123 0.02 -10.91 -0.32
N LEU A 124 0.41 -10.04 -1.22
CA LEU A 124 -0.15 -8.68 -1.35
C LEU A 124 -0.85 -8.55 -2.68
N VAL A 125 -2.12 -8.21 -2.64
CA VAL A 125 -2.94 -7.91 -3.80
C VAL A 125 -3.48 -6.50 -3.68
N VAL A 126 -3.14 -5.65 -4.62
CA VAL A 126 -3.56 -4.25 -4.68
C VAL A 126 -4.48 -4.05 -5.88
N ASP A 127 -5.70 -3.63 -5.60
CA ASP A 127 -6.65 -3.07 -6.54
C ASP A 127 -6.64 -1.54 -6.32
N GLY A 128 -5.74 -0.89 -7.02
CA GLY A 128 -5.42 0.52 -6.83
C GLY A 128 -6.32 1.45 -7.65
N PRO A 129 -5.95 2.73 -7.71
CA PRO A 129 -6.78 3.77 -8.32
C PRO A 129 -6.99 3.56 -9.82
N THR A 130 -8.09 4.09 -10.32
CA THR A 130 -8.41 4.12 -11.75
C THR A 130 -8.15 5.46 -12.41
N ASP A 131 -7.87 6.50 -11.64
CA ASP A 131 -7.46 7.81 -12.15
C ASP A 131 -5.93 7.90 -12.33
N ASN A 132 -5.45 8.96 -12.98
CA ASN A 132 -4.03 9.14 -13.29
C ASN A 132 -3.29 10.01 -12.25
N GLY A 133 -3.94 10.37 -11.16
CA GLY A 133 -3.36 11.20 -10.10
C GLY A 133 -2.63 10.39 -9.02
N ASN A 134 -2.91 9.09 -8.96
CA ASN A 134 -2.38 8.16 -7.97
C ASN A 134 -1.90 6.88 -8.66
N GLY A 135 -1.23 6.00 -7.92
CA GLY A 135 -0.68 4.74 -8.39
C GLY A 135 -1.05 3.54 -7.52
N GLY A 136 -0.87 2.33 -8.03
CA GLY A 136 -0.99 1.13 -7.19
C GLY A 136 0.14 1.05 -6.16
N LEU A 137 1.27 1.67 -6.45
CA LEU A 137 2.45 1.80 -5.57
C LEU A 137 2.99 3.22 -5.69
N ASP A 138 3.27 3.85 -4.55
CA ASP A 138 4.08 5.05 -4.42
C ASP A 138 5.08 4.88 -3.27
N TYR A 139 6.35 5.26 -3.47
CA TYR A 139 7.36 5.20 -2.43
C TYR A 139 8.55 6.11 -2.75
N ASN A 140 9.18 6.66 -1.71
CA ASN A 140 10.23 7.65 -1.90
C ASN A 140 11.62 7.03 -2.09
N ASN A 141 11.95 5.91 -1.44
CA ASN A 141 13.30 5.35 -1.48
C ASN A 141 13.40 4.11 -2.37
N TYR A 142 12.90 2.97 -1.92
CA TYR A 142 12.95 1.71 -2.68
C TYR A 142 11.85 0.74 -2.26
N PHE A 143 11.50 -0.16 -3.17
CA PHE A 143 10.71 -1.34 -2.89
C PHE A 143 11.49 -2.58 -3.31
N THR A 144 11.83 -3.44 -2.34
CA THR A 144 12.53 -4.71 -2.57
C THR A 144 11.62 -5.90 -2.27
N VAL A 145 11.58 -6.87 -3.19
CA VAL A 145 10.82 -8.11 -3.04
C VAL A 145 11.76 -9.30 -3.07
N THR A 146 11.89 -10.00 -1.95
CA THR A 146 12.74 -11.19 -1.82
C THR A 146 11.96 -12.48 -1.63
N GLY A 147 10.64 -12.41 -1.43
CA GLY A 147 9.73 -13.54 -1.32
C GLY A 147 8.27 -13.13 -1.34
N GLY A 148 7.39 -14.12 -1.44
CA GLY A 148 5.95 -13.89 -1.45
C GLY A 148 5.34 -13.74 -2.83
N TYR A 149 4.10 -13.26 -2.87
CA TYR A 149 3.32 -13.00 -4.07
C TYR A 149 2.83 -11.56 -4.07
N LEU A 150 3.13 -10.82 -5.11
CA LEU A 150 2.68 -9.46 -5.30
C LEU A 150 1.88 -9.35 -6.59
N VAL A 151 0.67 -8.79 -6.48
CA VAL A 151 -0.16 -8.42 -7.62
C VAL A 151 -0.61 -6.99 -7.41
N VAL A 152 -0.31 -6.12 -8.36
CA VAL A 152 -0.74 -4.72 -8.34
C VAL A 152 -1.47 -4.42 -9.64
N ALA A 153 -2.71 -3.96 -9.51
CA ALA A 153 -3.51 -3.44 -10.60
C ALA A 153 -3.90 -2.00 -10.26
N GLY A 154 -3.97 -1.13 -11.26
CA GLY A 154 -4.33 0.27 -11.05
C GLY A 154 -3.98 1.12 -12.26
N SER A 155 -4.11 2.43 -12.09
CA SER A 155 -3.71 3.40 -13.12
C SER A 155 -2.22 3.33 -13.42
N SER A 156 -1.87 3.50 -14.68
CA SER A 156 -0.47 3.63 -15.12
C SER A 156 0.08 5.06 -15.01
N GLY A 157 -0.76 6.03 -14.59
CA GLY A 157 -0.40 7.45 -14.60
C GLY A 157 0.72 7.81 -13.65
N MET A 158 0.68 7.27 -12.42
CA MET A 158 1.69 7.45 -11.36
C MET A 158 2.34 6.13 -10.95
N ALA A 159 2.18 5.07 -11.75
CA ALA A 159 2.67 3.74 -11.39
C ALA A 159 4.19 3.70 -11.24
N GLN A 160 4.66 3.27 -10.07
CA GLN A 160 6.05 2.96 -9.80
C GLN A 160 6.34 1.47 -9.96
N ASN A 161 7.59 1.17 -10.34
CA ASN A 161 8.08 -0.19 -10.50
C ASN A 161 8.82 -0.62 -9.24
N ILE A 162 8.87 -1.93 -8.97
CA ILE A 162 9.72 -2.48 -7.90
C ILE A 162 11.18 -2.15 -8.19
N SER A 163 11.91 -1.69 -7.17
CA SER A 163 13.31 -1.28 -7.32
C SER A 163 14.25 -2.47 -7.51
N ASP A 164 14.02 -3.55 -6.76
CA ASP A 164 14.83 -4.78 -6.82
C ASP A 164 14.01 -6.01 -6.43
N SER A 165 14.32 -7.15 -7.04
CA SER A 165 13.66 -8.41 -6.71
C SER A 165 14.58 -9.61 -6.91
N SER A 166 14.61 -10.50 -5.93
CA SER A 166 15.25 -11.83 -6.06
C SER A 166 14.27 -12.92 -6.48
N VAL A 167 12.99 -12.60 -6.64
CA VAL A 167 11.96 -13.50 -7.17
C VAL A 167 11.58 -13.11 -8.60
N PRO A 168 11.10 -14.06 -9.44
CA PRO A 168 10.65 -13.72 -10.78
C PRO A 168 9.54 -12.68 -10.74
N LEU A 169 9.71 -11.61 -11.51
CA LEU A 169 8.72 -10.55 -11.69
C LEU A 169 8.17 -10.59 -13.11
N TRP A 170 6.85 -10.48 -13.22
CA TRP A 170 6.16 -10.25 -14.47
C TRP A 170 5.53 -8.88 -14.39
N GLN A 171 6.02 -7.93 -15.15
CA GLN A 171 5.41 -6.61 -15.28
C GLN A 171 4.69 -6.53 -16.62
N TYR A 172 3.42 -6.22 -16.58
CA TYR A 172 2.64 -5.93 -17.75
C TYR A 172 2.05 -4.53 -17.59
N GLN A 173 2.52 -3.63 -18.42
CA GLN A 173 2.05 -2.25 -18.46
C GLN A 173 1.36 -2.01 -19.80
N GLU A 174 0.04 -1.96 -19.80
CA GLU A 174 -0.75 -1.60 -20.95
C GLU A 174 -1.42 -0.25 -20.73
N ALA A 175 -1.21 0.68 -21.66
CA ALA A 175 -2.10 1.83 -21.78
C ALA A 175 -3.47 1.28 -22.20
N LEU A 176 -4.42 1.21 -21.29
CA LEU A 176 -5.74 0.65 -21.54
C LEU A 176 -6.38 1.36 -22.74
N PRO A 177 -6.68 0.65 -23.83
CA PRO A 177 -7.63 1.15 -24.81
C PRO A 177 -8.99 1.25 -24.11
N ALA A 178 -9.80 2.23 -24.44
CA ALA A 178 -11.11 2.54 -23.83
C ALA A 178 -12.17 1.43 -24.02
N ARG A 179 -11.81 0.13 -23.84
CA ARG A 179 -12.70 -1.02 -23.90
C ARG A 179 -12.25 -2.12 -22.92
N PRO A 180 -13.16 -2.72 -22.17
CA PRO A 180 -12.82 -3.83 -21.29
C PRO A 180 -12.36 -5.04 -22.14
N LEU A 181 -11.15 -5.54 -21.84
CA LEU A 181 -10.65 -6.79 -22.39
C LEU A 181 -11.19 -7.98 -21.57
N PRO A 182 -11.54 -9.10 -22.22
CA PRO A 182 -11.84 -10.33 -21.47
C PRO A 182 -10.54 -10.85 -20.83
N TRP A 183 -10.60 -11.20 -19.57
CA TRP A 183 -9.51 -11.76 -18.78
C TRP A 183 -8.83 -12.94 -19.48
N GLN A 184 -7.56 -12.83 -19.72
CA GLN A 184 -6.72 -13.96 -20.08
C GLN A 184 -5.62 -14.12 -19.04
N ILE A 185 -5.71 -15.17 -18.23
CA ILE A 185 -4.62 -15.63 -17.39
C ILE A 185 -3.70 -16.47 -18.29
N GLN A 186 -2.49 -16.02 -18.57
CA GLN A 186 -1.47 -16.87 -19.13
C GLN A 186 -0.68 -17.52 -18.00
N THR A 187 -0.90 -18.80 -17.77
CA THR A 187 -0.01 -19.63 -16.96
C THR A 187 1.19 -19.99 -17.81
N ALA A 188 2.39 -19.53 -17.41
CA ALA A 188 3.63 -20.05 -17.96
C ALA A 188 3.93 -21.42 -17.33
N MET A 189 4.22 -22.41 -18.21
CA MET A 189 4.81 -23.71 -17.82
C MET A 189 6.31 -23.57 -17.67
#